data_6e587f7a3b6be69db7a371059f69079f
#
_entry.id   6e587f7a3b6be69db7a371059f69079f
#
_cell.length_a   1.000
_cell.length_b   1.000
_cell.length_c   1.000
_cell.angle_alpha   90.00
_cell.angle_beta   90.00
_cell.angle_gamma   90.00
#
_symmetry.space_group_name_H-M   'P 1'
#
loop_
_entity.id
_entity.type
_entity.pdbx_description
1 polymer ?
#
loop_
_entity_poly.entity_id
_entity_poly.type
_entity_poly.pdbx_seq_one_letter_code
_entity_poly.pdbx_strand_id
1 'polypeptide(L)'
;MSRTTVTLSGEQVDRARIDALLAEDTLLVLEDCDLAGADLSRLNLQDCAFIRCAVSETSFYAANLARTRWQRCRGGHADFESADLVDARFDACDLNNAGWRRTKLASVAFRGCKLTGARFEEVSQLGLSFEDCLLVGADLRRMSFRKAVLRGLDFADADLSGCDFREAVFEEGCSLREAHIKDTRFDAADLREADLGGLKLSNAKQFAGATISTRQAAELVRGLGLNVA
;
A
#
# COMPACT_ATOMS: atom_id res chain seq x y z
N MET A 1 30.54 -1.94 14.84
CA MET A 1 30.15 -1.59 16.22
C MET A 1 28.65 -1.89 16.35
N SER A 2 28.21 -2.49 17.46
CA SER A 2 26.77 -2.74 17.69
C SER A 2 26.14 -1.46 18.17
N ARG A 3 25.10 -0.94 17.45
CA ARG A 3 24.30 0.18 17.90
C ARG A 3 23.59 -0.15 19.21
N THR A 4 23.54 0.81 20.13
CA THR A 4 22.75 0.65 21.35
C THR A 4 21.27 0.79 21.01
N THR A 5 20.43 -0.12 21.50
CA THR A 5 18.98 -0.02 21.30
C THR A 5 18.36 0.76 22.45
N VAL A 6 17.58 1.79 22.12
CA VAL A 6 16.78 2.57 23.07
C VAL A 6 15.32 2.35 22.77
N THR A 7 14.54 1.97 23.79
CA THR A 7 13.09 1.83 23.69
C THR A 7 12.41 3.03 24.37
N LEU A 8 11.55 3.73 23.63
CA LEU A 8 10.61 4.71 24.16
C LEU A 8 9.23 4.03 24.26
N SER A 9 8.51 4.24 25.34
CA SER A 9 7.20 3.59 25.53
C SER A 9 6.19 4.52 26.18
N GLY A 10 5.00 4.63 25.56
CA GLY A 10 3.84 5.32 26.12
C GLY A 10 4.01 6.83 26.27
N GLU A 11 4.93 7.45 25.55
CA GLU A 11 5.18 8.88 25.65
C GLU A 11 4.83 9.64 24.37
N GLN A 12 4.57 10.94 24.50
CA GLN A 12 4.51 11.83 23.34
C GLN A 12 5.93 12.15 22.89
N VAL A 13 6.21 11.95 21.61
CA VAL A 13 7.56 12.04 21.06
C VAL A 13 7.59 13.08 19.94
N ASP A 14 8.36 14.12 20.14
CA ASP A 14 8.60 15.15 19.14
C ASP A 14 9.97 14.97 18.43
N ARG A 15 10.21 15.82 17.44
CA ARG A 15 11.46 15.84 16.70
C ARG A 15 12.68 16.01 17.60
N ALA A 16 12.64 16.93 18.58
CA ALA A 16 13.79 17.23 19.43
C ALA A 16 14.21 16.00 20.25
N ARG A 17 13.23 15.23 20.72
CA ARG A 17 13.46 13.98 21.45
C ARG A 17 14.14 12.93 20.56
N ILE A 18 13.67 12.78 19.31
CA ILE A 18 14.26 11.86 18.34
C ILE A 18 15.69 12.29 17.97
N ASP A 19 15.91 13.56 17.64
CA ASP A 19 17.22 14.10 17.27
C ASP A 19 18.26 13.86 18.39
N ALA A 20 17.89 14.09 19.65
CA ALA A 20 18.76 13.87 20.78
C ALA A 20 19.22 12.41 20.90
N LEU A 21 18.32 11.45 20.67
CA LEU A 21 18.62 10.01 20.73
C LEU A 21 19.44 9.54 19.52
N LEU A 22 19.14 10.04 18.32
CA LEU A 22 19.89 9.69 17.11
C LEU A 22 21.32 10.20 17.13
N ALA A 23 21.61 11.31 17.84
CA ALA A 23 22.97 11.84 18.00
C ALA A 23 23.91 10.86 18.72
N GLU A 24 23.38 9.90 19.49
CA GLU A 24 24.12 8.88 20.21
C GLU A 24 24.34 7.58 19.39
N ASP A 25 24.11 7.60 18.08
CA ASP A 25 24.14 6.43 17.18
C ASP A 25 23.29 5.25 17.69
N THR A 26 22.08 5.58 18.16
CA THR A 26 21.15 4.61 18.74
C THR A 26 20.22 4.01 17.69
N LEU A 27 19.72 2.80 17.94
CA LEU A 27 18.61 2.16 17.25
C LEU A 27 17.33 2.39 18.07
N LEU A 28 16.31 3.02 17.49
CA LEU A 28 15.10 3.34 18.22
C LEU A 28 14.03 2.26 18.04
N VAL A 29 13.42 1.88 19.16
CA VAL A 29 12.18 1.14 19.23
C VAL A 29 11.16 2.05 19.90
N LEU A 30 10.12 2.48 19.15
CA LEU A 30 9.03 3.28 19.67
C LEU A 30 7.81 2.37 19.87
N GLU A 31 7.32 2.31 21.10
CA GLU A 31 6.22 1.42 21.46
C GLU A 31 5.12 2.21 22.17
N ASP A 32 3.89 2.13 21.68
CA ASP A 32 2.74 2.88 22.21
C ASP A 32 2.96 4.40 22.26
N CYS A 33 3.85 4.95 21.42
CA CYS A 33 4.19 6.36 21.41
C CYS A 33 3.22 7.18 20.54
N ASP A 34 3.05 8.45 20.92
CA ASP A 34 2.31 9.43 20.13
C ASP A 34 3.29 10.38 19.41
N LEU A 35 3.33 10.31 18.09
CA LEU A 35 4.10 11.16 17.20
C LEU A 35 3.16 11.95 16.27
N ALA A 36 1.86 11.98 16.54
CA ALA A 36 0.90 12.62 15.64
C ALA A 36 1.27 14.09 15.40
N GLY A 37 1.27 14.49 14.12
CA GLY A 37 1.63 15.84 13.68
C GLY A 37 3.13 16.19 13.81
N ALA A 38 3.99 15.27 14.24
CA ALA A 38 5.43 15.55 14.37
C ALA A 38 6.08 15.72 12.98
N ASP A 39 7.05 16.64 12.89
CA ASP A 39 7.92 16.76 11.72
C ASP A 39 9.19 15.93 11.91
N LEU A 40 9.20 14.73 11.33
CA LEU A 40 10.34 13.81 11.30
C LEU A 40 11.02 13.79 9.93
N SER A 41 10.82 14.85 9.15
CA SER A 41 11.39 14.97 7.81
C SER A 41 12.91 14.90 7.82
N ARG A 42 13.48 14.22 6.81
CA ARG A 42 14.92 14.07 6.57
C ARG A 42 15.72 13.39 7.69
N LEU A 43 15.05 12.79 8.68
CA LEU A 43 15.75 12.05 9.72
C LEU A 43 16.26 10.70 9.21
N ASN A 44 17.32 10.21 9.80
CA ASN A 44 17.80 8.85 9.58
C ASN A 44 17.22 7.92 10.65
N LEU A 45 16.10 7.30 10.33
CA LEU A 45 15.37 6.35 11.17
C LEU A 45 15.53 4.90 10.68
N GLN A 46 16.59 4.64 9.91
CA GLN A 46 16.88 3.34 9.35
C GLN A 46 16.97 2.28 10.44
N ASP A 47 16.41 1.09 10.18
CA ASP A 47 16.33 -0.07 11.09
C ASP A 47 15.43 0.13 12.33
N CYS A 48 14.84 1.31 12.55
CA CYS A 48 13.95 1.59 13.67
C CYS A 48 12.67 0.75 13.63
N ALA A 49 12.05 0.59 14.80
CA ALA A 49 10.76 -0.08 14.92
C ALA A 49 9.70 0.85 15.52
N PHE A 50 8.50 0.83 14.95
CA PHE A 50 7.31 1.56 15.39
C PHE A 50 6.24 0.52 15.71
N ILE A 51 5.87 0.39 16.97
CA ILE A 51 4.94 -0.64 17.46
C ILE A 51 3.77 0.05 18.13
N ARG A 52 2.56 -0.11 17.61
CA ARG A 52 1.32 0.50 18.14
C ARG A 52 1.37 2.03 18.28
N CYS A 53 2.22 2.70 17.50
CA CYS A 53 2.37 4.16 17.56
C CYS A 53 1.23 4.89 16.81
N ALA A 54 0.91 6.10 17.30
CA ALA A 54 0.11 7.05 16.55
C ALA A 54 1.07 7.95 15.75
N VAL A 55 0.96 7.91 14.43
CA VAL A 55 1.77 8.70 13.48
C VAL A 55 0.86 9.44 12.48
N SER A 56 -0.37 9.76 12.89
CA SER A 56 -1.30 10.49 12.02
C SER A 56 -0.76 11.90 11.73
N GLU A 57 -0.84 12.32 10.48
CA GLU A 57 -0.34 13.63 10.02
C GLU A 57 1.16 13.87 10.29
N THR A 58 1.91 12.83 10.67
CA THR A 58 3.37 12.92 10.84
C THR A 58 4.03 13.09 9.48
N SER A 59 4.96 14.03 9.37
CA SER A 59 5.79 14.18 8.18
C SER A 59 7.06 13.33 8.29
N PHE A 60 7.19 12.36 7.38
CA PHE A 60 8.41 11.61 7.10
C PHE A 60 9.05 12.04 5.77
N TYR A 61 8.76 13.27 5.33
CA TYR A 61 9.26 13.78 4.05
C TYR A 61 10.78 13.58 3.92
N ALA A 62 11.20 12.88 2.86
CA ALA A 62 12.60 12.58 2.57
C ALA A 62 13.40 11.92 3.72
N ALA A 63 12.72 11.27 4.68
CA ALA A 63 13.38 10.52 5.75
C ALA A 63 13.98 9.21 5.23
N ASN A 64 15.06 8.75 5.83
CA ASN A 64 15.58 7.41 5.65
C ASN A 64 14.88 6.45 6.63
N LEU A 65 13.96 5.66 6.12
CA LEU A 65 13.16 4.66 6.82
C LEU A 65 13.48 3.23 6.32
N ALA A 66 14.65 3.05 5.69
CA ALA A 66 15.04 1.75 5.16
C ALA A 66 15.06 0.69 6.28
N ARG A 67 14.52 -0.51 5.98
CA ARG A 67 14.43 -1.66 6.89
C ARG A 67 13.66 -1.39 8.19
N THR A 68 12.86 -0.33 8.25
CA THR A 68 11.97 -0.08 9.41
C THR A 68 10.89 -1.14 9.52
N ARG A 69 10.39 -1.33 10.75
CA ARG A 69 9.30 -2.24 11.06
C ARG A 69 8.16 -1.45 11.67
N TRP A 70 6.97 -1.60 11.09
CA TRP A 70 5.76 -0.93 11.52
C TRP A 70 4.72 -1.98 11.90
N GLN A 71 4.29 -2.00 13.14
CA GLN A 71 3.34 -2.97 13.61
C GLN A 71 2.17 -2.31 14.31
N ARG A 72 0.94 -2.51 13.80
CA ARG A 72 -0.30 -1.99 14.36
C ARG A 72 -0.29 -0.48 14.60
N CYS A 73 0.43 0.28 13.80
CA CYS A 73 0.47 1.73 13.87
C CYS A 73 -0.76 2.36 13.24
N ARG A 74 -1.12 3.56 13.72
CA ARG A 74 -2.19 4.40 13.15
C ARG A 74 -1.57 5.65 12.58
N GLY A 75 -1.59 5.78 11.26
CA GLY A 75 -0.90 6.83 10.51
C GLY A 75 -1.79 7.42 9.41
N GLY A 76 -3.05 7.70 9.72
CA GLY A 76 -3.92 8.39 8.77
C GLY A 76 -3.32 9.72 8.35
N HIS A 77 -3.29 10.00 7.03
CA HIS A 77 -2.69 11.21 6.45
C HIS A 77 -1.18 11.40 6.72
N ALA A 78 -0.45 10.35 7.15
CA ALA A 78 1.00 10.44 7.27
C ALA A 78 1.65 10.72 5.90
N ASP A 79 2.69 11.55 5.90
CA ASP A 79 3.40 11.95 4.69
C ASP A 79 4.75 11.23 4.57
N PHE A 80 4.85 10.29 3.63
CA PHE A 80 6.08 9.59 3.27
C PHE A 80 6.68 10.09 1.95
N GLU A 81 6.28 11.28 1.47
CA GLU A 81 6.80 11.78 0.19
C GLU A 81 8.33 11.78 0.16
N SER A 82 8.89 11.21 -0.90
CA SER A 82 10.34 11.12 -1.14
C SER A 82 11.13 10.33 -0.09
N ALA A 83 10.48 9.65 0.86
CA ALA A 83 11.15 8.83 1.87
C ALA A 83 11.81 7.58 1.25
N ASP A 84 12.88 7.10 1.87
CA ASP A 84 13.52 5.84 1.54
C ASP A 84 13.01 4.75 2.50
N LEU A 85 12.17 3.84 1.99
CA LEU A 85 11.56 2.74 2.75
C LEU A 85 12.04 1.36 2.26
N VAL A 86 13.15 1.30 1.53
CA VAL A 86 13.67 0.02 1.03
C VAL A 86 13.71 -1.04 2.14
N ASP A 87 13.17 -2.24 1.85
CA ASP A 87 13.06 -3.38 2.77
C ASP A 87 12.20 -3.13 4.04
N ALA A 88 11.42 -2.05 4.11
CA ALA A 88 10.52 -1.80 5.24
C ALA A 88 9.34 -2.78 5.25
N ARG A 89 8.74 -2.99 6.43
CA ARG A 89 7.59 -3.89 6.62
C ARG A 89 6.52 -3.20 7.43
N PHE A 90 5.28 -3.31 6.94
CA PHE A 90 4.08 -2.78 7.59
C PHE A 90 3.12 -3.94 7.86
N ASP A 91 2.86 -4.22 9.13
CA ASP A 91 1.97 -5.28 9.55
C ASP A 91 0.78 -4.70 10.34
N ALA A 92 -0.43 -4.96 9.87
CA ALA A 92 -1.70 -4.57 10.49
C ALA A 92 -1.81 -3.05 10.80
N CYS A 93 -1.21 -2.20 9.98
CA CYS A 93 -1.23 -0.75 10.15
C CYS A 93 -2.46 -0.10 9.49
N ASP A 94 -2.96 0.97 10.09
CA ASP A 94 -3.97 1.85 9.51
C ASP A 94 -3.30 3.10 8.95
N LEU A 95 -3.15 3.17 7.62
CA LEU A 95 -2.44 4.21 6.89
C LEU A 95 -3.37 4.87 5.85
N ASN A 96 -4.63 5.05 6.22
CA ASN A 96 -5.64 5.65 5.35
C ASN A 96 -5.21 7.07 4.92
N ASN A 97 -5.39 7.37 3.62
CA ASN A 97 -5.03 8.66 3.01
C ASN A 97 -3.55 9.05 3.13
N ALA A 98 -2.66 8.11 3.48
CA ALA A 98 -1.23 8.39 3.54
C ALA A 98 -0.65 8.72 2.14
N GLY A 99 0.31 9.64 2.12
CA GLY A 99 1.01 10.08 0.91
C GLY A 99 2.32 9.33 0.70
N TRP A 100 2.46 8.67 -0.48
CA TRP A 100 3.66 7.89 -0.84
C TRP A 100 4.35 8.43 -2.10
N ARG A 101 4.09 9.69 -2.45
CA ARG A 101 4.62 10.26 -3.69
C ARG A 101 6.15 10.20 -3.71
N ARG A 102 6.72 9.70 -4.83
CA ARG A 102 8.18 9.54 -5.04
C ARG A 102 8.90 8.72 -3.98
N THR A 103 8.18 7.94 -3.20
CA THR A 103 8.75 7.07 -2.16
C THR A 103 9.50 5.91 -2.79
N LYS A 104 10.64 5.52 -2.22
CA LYS A 104 11.34 4.30 -2.59
C LYS A 104 10.74 3.13 -1.81
N LEU A 105 10.00 2.28 -2.50
CA LEU A 105 9.30 1.12 -1.94
C LEU A 105 9.90 -0.23 -2.39
N ALA A 106 11.16 -0.25 -2.79
CA ALA A 106 11.77 -1.50 -3.22
C ALA A 106 11.78 -2.54 -2.08
N SER A 107 11.25 -3.74 -2.34
CA SER A 107 11.12 -4.85 -1.39
C SER A 107 10.27 -4.54 -0.14
N VAL A 108 9.42 -3.51 -0.17
CA VAL A 108 8.47 -3.23 0.92
C VAL A 108 7.36 -4.26 0.93
N ALA A 109 6.93 -4.65 2.12
CA ALA A 109 5.75 -5.50 2.31
C ALA A 109 4.71 -4.81 3.18
N PHE A 110 3.46 -4.77 2.69
CA PHE A 110 2.27 -4.39 3.44
C PHE A 110 1.41 -5.63 3.68
N ARG A 111 1.11 -5.97 4.94
CA ARG A 111 0.28 -7.10 5.32
C ARG A 111 -0.83 -6.67 6.27
N GLY A 112 -2.07 -7.03 5.95
CA GLY A 112 -3.22 -6.71 6.77
C GLY A 112 -3.43 -5.21 6.97
N CYS A 113 -2.95 -4.37 6.06
CA CYS A 113 -2.96 -2.92 6.22
C CYS A 113 -4.22 -2.29 5.61
N LYS A 114 -4.67 -1.18 6.24
CA LYS A 114 -5.66 -0.29 5.67
C LYS A 114 -4.95 0.86 4.96
N LEU A 115 -5.14 0.92 3.65
CA LEU A 115 -4.54 1.90 2.73
C LEU A 115 -5.64 2.63 1.93
N THR A 116 -6.84 2.71 2.49
CA THR A 116 -7.98 3.39 1.87
C THR A 116 -7.61 4.83 1.53
N GLY A 117 -7.80 5.25 0.28
CA GLY A 117 -7.47 6.60 -0.19
C GLY A 117 -5.97 6.93 -0.22
N ALA A 118 -5.08 5.95 0.03
CA ALA A 118 -3.63 6.18 -0.03
C ALA A 118 -3.17 6.50 -1.46
N ARG A 119 -2.13 7.31 -1.60
CA ARG A 119 -1.65 7.80 -2.91
C ARG A 119 -0.24 7.33 -3.19
N PHE A 120 -0.09 6.44 -4.19
CA PHE A 120 1.19 5.84 -4.60
C PHE A 120 1.71 6.44 -5.92
N GLU A 121 1.85 7.76 -5.97
CA GLU A 121 2.30 8.46 -7.17
C GLU A 121 3.83 8.37 -7.35
N GLU A 122 4.29 8.00 -8.55
CA GLU A 122 5.71 8.00 -8.92
C GLU A 122 6.63 7.16 -8.01
N VAL A 123 6.10 6.11 -7.39
CA VAL A 123 6.88 5.24 -6.48
C VAL A 123 7.83 4.31 -7.23
N SER A 124 8.97 3.99 -6.61
CA SER A 124 9.79 2.87 -7.07
C SER A 124 9.33 1.58 -6.39
N GLN A 125 8.90 0.56 -7.18
CA GLN A 125 8.12 -0.57 -6.68
C GLN A 125 8.75 -1.95 -6.89
N LEU A 126 10.05 -2.03 -7.16
CA LEU A 126 10.70 -3.32 -7.39
C LEU A 126 10.57 -4.24 -6.16
N GLY A 127 9.83 -5.35 -6.30
CA GLY A 127 9.61 -6.29 -5.20
C GLY A 127 8.63 -5.80 -4.12
N LEU A 128 7.89 -4.70 -4.37
CA LEU A 128 6.79 -4.25 -3.53
C LEU A 128 5.69 -5.31 -3.50
N SER A 129 5.16 -5.60 -2.31
CA SER A 129 4.08 -6.57 -2.13
C SER A 129 2.99 -6.07 -1.19
N PHE A 130 1.75 -6.48 -1.50
CA PHE A 130 0.57 -6.29 -0.67
C PHE A 130 -0.08 -7.65 -0.41
N GLU A 131 -0.54 -7.89 0.80
CA GLU A 131 -1.27 -9.10 1.21
C GLU A 131 -2.33 -8.71 2.23
N ASP A 132 -3.58 -9.14 2.03
CA ASP A 132 -4.72 -8.85 2.91
C ASP A 132 -4.92 -7.35 3.20
N CYS A 133 -4.79 -6.50 2.17
CA CYS A 133 -4.84 -5.05 2.31
C CYS A 133 -6.11 -4.43 1.73
N LEU A 134 -6.63 -3.40 2.42
CA LEU A 134 -7.72 -2.56 1.92
C LEU A 134 -7.14 -1.38 1.15
N LEU A 135 -7.28 -1.39 -0.17
CA LEU A 135 -6.82 -0.36 -1.10
C LEU A 135 -8.00 0.42 -1.71
N VAL A 136 -9.12 0.44 -1.00
CA VAL A 136 -10.38 1.09 -1.44
C VAL A 136 -10.13 2.57 -1.74
N GLY A 137 -10.47 3.02 -2.95
CA GLY A 137 -10.28 4.39 -3.39
C GLY A 137 -8.82 4.86 -3.45
N ALA A 138 -7.84 3.94 -3.37
CA ALA A 138 -6.43 4.30 -3.46
C ALA A 138 -6.03 4.74 -4.88
N ASP A 139 -5.08 5.66 -4.97
CA ASP A 139 -4.43 6.02 -6.23
C ASP A 139 -3.20 5.13 -6.47
N LEU A 140 -3.36 4.17 -7.37
CA LEU A 140 -2.35 3.18 -7.74
C LEU A 140 -1.92 3.33 -9.22
N ARG A 141 -2.22 4.47 -9.82
CA ARG A 141 -2.00 4.67 -11.26
C ARG A 141 -0.60 4.28 -11.71
N ARG A 142 -0.56 3.54 -12.84
CA ARG A 142 0.67 3.08 -13.50
C ARG A 142 1.53 2.10 -12.71
N MET A 143 1.01 1.55 -11.61
CA MET A 143 1.71 0.49 -10.87
C MET A 143 1.73 -0.82 -11.66
N SER A 144 2.74 -1.64 -11.41
CA SER A 144 2.87 -2.95 -12.04
C SER A 144 2.66 -4.06 -11.03
N PHE A 145 1.67 -4.88 -11.30
CA PHE A 145 1.38 -6.15 -10.62
C PHE A 145 1.58 -7.33 -11.58
N ARG A 146 2.42 -7.13 -12.60
CA ARG A 146 2.65 -8.15 -13.62
C ARG A 146 3.20 -9.42 -13.00
N LYS A 147 2.54 -10.56 -13.32
CA LYS A 147 2.87 -11.89 -12.79
C LYS A 147 2.76 -12.03 -11.28
N ALA A 148 2.17 -11.06 -10.61
CA ALA A 148 1.94 -11.14 -9.18
C ALA A 148 0.82 -12.13 -8.84
N VAL A 149 0.95 -12.77 -7.68
CA VAL A 149 -0.17 -13.46 -7.02
C VAL A 149 -0.73 -12.50 -5.99
N LEU A 150 -1.97 -12.10 -6.17
CA LEU A 150 -2.67 -11.10 -5.36
C LEU A 150 -3.65 -11.83 -4.43
N ARG A 151 -3.55 -11.57 -3.12
CA ARG A 151 -4.36 -12.25 -2.09
C ARG A 151 -5.02 -11.23 -1.18
N GLY A 152 -6.34 -11.35 -1.00
CA GLY A 152 -7.09 -10.54 -0.06
C GLY A 152 -6.99 -9.04 -0.30
N LEU A 153 -6.87 -8.60 -1.56
CA LEU A 153 -6.71 -7.19 -1.91
C LEU A 153 -8.02 -6.58 -2.36
N ASP A 154 -8.50 -5.59 -1.60
CA ASP A 154 -9.70 -4.83 -1.97
C ASP A 154 -9.32 -3.54 -2.70
N PHE A 155 -9.47 -3.55 -4.04
CA PHE A 155 -9.28 -2.39 -4.93
C PHE A 155 -10.60 -1.70 -5.27
N ALA A 156 -11.65 -1.86 -4.48
CA ALA A 156 -12.93 -1.20 -4.77
C ALA A 156 -12.72 0.32 -4.90
N ASP A 157 -13.34 0.92 -5.94
CA ASP A 157 -13.23 2.36 -6.24
C ASP A 157 -11.80 2.90 -6.46
N ALA A 158 -10.77 2.04 -6.47
CA ALA A 158 -9.39 2.47 -6.66
C ALA A 158 -9.13 2.98 -8.09
N ASP A 159 -8.22 3.94 -8.22
CA ASP A 159 -7.73 4.35 -9.54
C ASP A 159 -6.55 3.46 -9.96
N LEU A 160 -6.85 2.50 -10.82
CA LEU A 160 -5.90 1.55 -11.41
C LEU A 160 -5.48 1.97 -12.83
N SER A 161 -5.74 3.22 -13.23
CA SER A 161 -5.48 3.66 -14.61
C SER A 161 -4.02 3.45 -15.00
N GLY A 162 -3.83 2.75 -16.12
CA GLY A 162 -2.50 2.42 -16.65
C GLY A 162 -1.74 1.35 -15.88
N CYS A 163 -2.35 0.67 -14.89
CA CYS A 163 -1.73 -0.46 -14.19
C CYS A 163 -1.47 -1.66 -15.11
N ASP A 164 -0.44 -2.42 -14.78
CA ASP A 164 -0.06 -3.63 -15.50
C ASP A 164 -0.34 -4.87 -14.65
N PHE A 165 -1.46 -5.57 -14.92
CA PHE A 165 -1.84 -6.84 -14.30
C PHE A 165 -1.64 -8.03 -15.25
N ARG A 166 -0.81 -7.90 -16.26
CA ARG A 166 -0.59 -9.01 -17.21
C ARG A 166 -0.07 -10.24 -16.49
N GLU A 167 -0.69 -11.38 -16.78
CA GLU A 167 -0.32 -12.67 -16.20
C GLU A 167 -0.46 -12.69 -14.64
N ALA A 168 -1.15 -11.71 -14.05
CA ALA A 168 -1.44 -11.71 -12.61
C ALA A 168 -2.51 -12.75 -12.27
N VAL A 169 -2.42 -13.30 -11.08
CA VAL A 169 -3.42 -14.22 -10.51
C VAL A 169 -4.10 -13.54 -9.34
N PHE A 170 -5.43 -13.37 -9.44
CA PHE A 170 -6.24 -12.85 -8.35
C PHE A 170 -6.82 -14.05 -7.59
N GLU A 171 -6.35 -14.22 -6.35
CA GLU A 171 -6.87 -15.27 -5.46
C GLU A 171 -8.11 -14.78 -4.69
N GLU A 172 -8.73 -15.68 -3.93
CA GLU A 172 -9.92 -15.39 -3.14
C GLU A 172 -9.73 -14.16 -2.23
N GLY A 173 -10.81 -13.39 -2.11
CA GLY A 173 -10.83 -12.15 -1.32
C GLY A 173 -10.38 -10.90 -2.08
N CYS A 174 -10.00 -11.03 -3.36
CA CYS A 174 -9.70 -9.84 -4.17
C CYS A 174 -10.97 -9.20 -4.74
N SER A 175 -11.02 -7.85 -4.75
CA SER A 175 -12.11 -7.08 -5.32
C SER A 175 -11.57 -6.02 -6.30
N LEU A 176 -12.20 -5.94 -7.47
CA LEU A 176 -12.03 -4.86 -8.47
C LEU A 176 -13.34 -4.07 -8.63
N ARG A 177 -14.24 -4.16 -7.65
CA ARG A 177 -15.57 -3.53 -7.69
C ARG A 177 -15.45 -2.05 -7.96
N GLU A 178 -16.17 -1.54 -8.97
CA GLU A 178 -16.20 -0.12 -9.36
C GLU A 178 -14.83 0.51 -9.61
N ALA A 179 -13.74 -0.28 -9.71
CA ALA A 179 -12.40 0.26 -9.92
C ALA A 179 -12.27 0.99 -11.27
N HIS A 180 -11.47 2.04 -11.29
CA HIS A 180 -11.18 2.80 -12.50
C HIS A 180 -10.02 2.16 -13.26
N ILE A 181 -10.31 1.52 -14.39
CA ILE A 181 -9.36 0.70 -15.16
C ILE A 181 -8.98 1.30 -16.52
N LYS A 182 -8.99 2.62 -16.65
CA LYS A 182 -8.60 3.26 -17.91
C LYS A 182 -7.15 2.86 -18.27
N ASP A 183 -6.95 2.32 -19.49
CA ASP A 183 -5.65 1.90 -20.00
C ASP A 183 -4.93 0.83 -19.15
N THR A 184 -5.64 0.17 -18.23
CA THR A 184 -5.14 -0.95 -17.43
C THR A 184 -4.99 -2.18 -18.31
N ARG A 185 -4.01 -3.04 -18.03
CA ARG A 185 -3.76 -4.25 -18.81
C ARG A 185 -3.96 -5.51 -17.97
N PHE A 186 -4.89 -6.35 -18.40
CA PHE A 186 -5.17 -7.66 -17.79
C PHE A 186 -4.85 -8.82 -18.76
N ASP A 187 -3.98 -8.62 -19.74
CA ASP A 187 -3.67 -9.66 -20.73
C ASP A 187 -3.23 -10.95 -20.00
N ALA A 188 -3.89 -12.05 -20.29
CA ALA A 188 -3.66 -13.37 -19.69
C ALA A 188 -3.75 -13.41 -18.15
N ALA A 189 -4.40 -12.44 -17.49
CA ALA A 189 -4.65 -12.50 -16.06
C ALA A 189 -5.70 -13.56 -15.70
N ASP A 190 -5.56 -14.17 -14.54
CA ASP A 190 -6.57 -15.02 -13.94
C ASP A 190 -7.41 -14.24 -12.93
N LEU A 191 -8.65 -13.94 -13.32
CA LEU A 191 -9.59 -13.11 -12.53
C LEU A 191 -10.72 -13.93 -11.90
N ARG A 192 -10.68 -15.26 -12.00
CA ARG A 192 -11.82 -16.14 -11.66
C ARG A 192 -12.33 -15.97 -10.23
N GLU A 193 -11.45 -15.67 -9.29
CA GLU A 193 -11.76 -15.51 -7.86
C GLU A 193 -11.98 -14.05 -7.45
N ALA A 194 -11.78 -13.07 -8.36
CA ALA A 194 -11.98 -11.66 -8.06
C ALA A 194 -13.46 -11.24 -8.11
N ASP A 195 -13.87 -10.30 -7.24
CA ASP A 195 -15.16 -9.61 -7.41
C ASP A 195 -15.01 -8.52 -8.49
N LEU A 196 -15.73 -8.69 -9.61
CA LEU A 196 -15.74 -7.74 -10.74
C LEU A 196 -17.00 -6.85 -10.76
N GLY A 197 -17.74 -6.78 -9.64
CA GLY A 197 -19.01 -6.05 -9.56
C GLY A 197 -18.88 -4.58 -9.96
N GLY A 198 -19.73 -4.12 -10.88
CA GLY A 198 -19.73 -2.73 -11.37
C GLY A 198 -18.54 -2.36 -12.26
N LEU A 199 -17.62 -3.27 -12.55
CA LEU A 199 -16.49 -3.02 -13.42
C LEU A 199 -16.95 -2.70 -14.85
N LYS A 200 -16.55 -1.55 -15.38
CA LYS A 200 -16.96 -1.10 -16.71
C LYS A 200 -15.98 -1.59 -17.77
N LEU A 201 -16.40 -2.55 -18.58
CA LEU A 201 -15.61 -3.07 -19.70
C LEU A 201 -15.66 -2.10 -20.89
N SER A 202 -14.98 -0.99 -20.80
CA SER A 202 -14.93 0.01 -21.87
C SER A 202 -14.10 -0.42 -23.09
N ASN A 203 -13.14 -1.33 -22.89
CA ASN A 203 -12.26 -1.82 -23.94
C ASN A 203 -11.89 -3.31 -23.73
N ALA A 204 -12.48 -4.20 -24.50
CA ALA A 204 -12.23 -5.64 -24.41
C ALA A 204 -10.77 -6.04 -24.66
N LYS A 205 -9.99 -5.22 -25.39
CA LYS A 205 -8.57 -5.50 -25.65
C LYS A 205 -7.73 -5.54 -24.39
N GLN A 206 -8.13 -4.81 -23.33
CA GLN A 206 -7.44 -4.80 -22.04
C GLN A 206 -7.42 -6.18 -21.36
N PHE A 207 -8.35 -7.07 -21.74
CA PHE A 207 -8.54 -8.39 -21.16
C PHE A 207 -8.15 -9.53 -22.12
N ALA A 208 -7.27 -9.24 -23.09
CA ALA A 208 -6.89 -10.26 -24.08
C ALA A 208 -6.32 -11.51 -23.41
N GLY A 209 -6.99 -12.67 -23.57
CA GLY A 209 -6.60 -13.93 -22.96
C GLY A 209 -6.79 -14.03 -21.45
N ALA A 210 -7.42 -13.04 -20.80
CA ALA A 210 -7.77 -13.15 -19.39
C ALA A 210 -8.82 -14.24 -19.16
N THR A 211 -8.76 -14.90 -18.00
CA THR A 211 -9.69 -15.94 -17.59
C THR A 211 -10.65 -15.41 -16.54
N ILE A 212 -11.95 -15.59 -16.78
CA ILE A 212 -13.04 -15.28 -15.85
C ILE A 212 -13.93 -16.51 -15.64
N SER A 213 -14.68 -16.54 -14.55
CA SER A 213 -15.68 -17.60 -14.31
C SER A 213 -16.96 -17.38 -15.13
N THR A 214 -17.75 -18.43 -15.31
CA THR A 214 -19.07 -18.34 -15.96
C THR A 214 -20.00 -17.37 -15.22
N ARG A 215 -19.95 -17.34 -13.87
CA ARG A 215 -20.71 -16.41 -13.04
C ARG A 215 -20.37 -14.96 -13.37
N GLN A 216 -19.08 -14.63 -13.40
CA GLN A 216 -18.61 -13.29 -13.74
C GLN A 216 -19.00 -12.88 -15.17
N ALA A 217 -18.91 -13.81 -16.13
CA ALA A 217 -19.34 -13.54 -17.51
C ALA A 217 -20.84 -13.16 -17.56
N ALA A 218 -21.68 -13.87 -16.82
CA ALA A 218 -23.11 -13.57 -16.74
C ALA A 218 -23.35 -12.18 -16.09
N GLU A 219 -22.64 -11.84 -15.02
CA GLU A 219 -22.72 -10.56 -14.33
C GLU A 219 -22.31 -9.39 -15.25
N LEU A 220 -21.21 -9.54 -15.96
CA LEU A 220 -20.71 -8.53 -16.91
C LEU A 220 -21.70 -8.30 -18.06
N VAL A 221 -22.27 -9.36 -18.60
CA VAL A 221 -23.27 -9.27 -19.69
C VAL A 221 -24.56 -8.61 -19.21
N ARG A 222 -25.02 -8.91 -17.97
CA ARG A 222 -26.15 -8.19 -17.34
C ARG A 222 -25.84 -6.70 -17.16
N GLY A 223 -24.61 -6.35 -16.80
CA GLY A 223 -24.16 -4.96 -16.69
C GLY A 223 -24.24 -4.17 -18.00
N LEU A 224 -24.24 -4.87 -19.15
CA LEU A 224 -24.49 -4.30 -20.47
C LEU A 224 -26.00 -4.17 -20.82
N GLY A 225 -26.89 -4.52 -19.89
CA GLY A 225 -28.35 -4.47 -20.09
C GLY A 225 -28.95 -5.70 -20.77
N LEU A 226 -28.19 -6.80 -20.91
CA LEU A 226 -28.67 -8.03 -21.54
C LEU A 226 -29.26 -8.99 -20.49
N ASN A 227 -30.32 -9.73 -20.88
CA ASN A 227 -30.86 -10.79 -20.04
C ASN A 227 -30.05 -12.06 -20.25
N VAL A 228 -29.57 -12.66 -19.16
CA VAL A 228 -28.88 -13.95 -19.15
C VAL A 228 -29.81 -14.96 -18.54
N ALA A 229 -30.26 -15.91 -19.38
CA ALA A 229 -31.15 -16.99 -19.00
C ALA A 229 -30.36 -18.19 -18.42
#